data_ceb1f04a120685cc9ad5299d1f6a2346
#
_entry.id   ceb1f04a120685cc9ad5299d1f6a2346
#
_cell.length_a   1.000
_cell.length_b   1.000
_cell.length_c   1.000
_cell.angle_alpha   90.00
_cell.angle_beta   90.00
_cell.angle_gamma   90.00
#
_symmetry.space_group_name_H-M   'P 1'
#
loop_
_entity.id
_entity.type
_entity.pdbx_description
1 polymer ?
#
loop_
_entity_poly.entity_id
_entity_poly.type
_entity_poly.pdbx_seq_one_letter_code
_entity_poly.pdbx_strand_id
1 'polypeptide(L)'
;MKKVLVFNDTRNYHHGCSKVMEYLHKDLTDNGYTILGSIRGNSDVVPNVQMQFIEADLILINGEGTMHHNRVVPHQLLEILRSAKTLGKKTALINTVWQDMRVDAEMKEVLKDTYISVREVLSQQELEKDDIKSDVHLDLSYFVDVPREFRPYQTLMVGKFFSQRDYRPERIPVIDIFKDDWNSIVNMLRNTDMFITGRHHELYASCKANCMFTALDGNTHKNVGLMKTAGVDIPIGHPNLPHEEIPNFVASCRERFDEYQKLFKWMSNQPKFTVSKIA
;
A
#
# COMPACT_ATOMS: atom_id res chain seq x y z
N MET A 1 12.04 1.06 -27.18
CA MET A 1 11.19 0.66 -26.06
C MET A 1 11.91 1.10 -24.79
N LYS A 2 11.25 1.83 -23.89
CA LYS A 2 11.86 2.28 -22.63
C LYS A 2 12.12 1.07 -21.72
N LYS A 3 13.25 1.05 -21.03
CA LYS A 3 13.67 -0.05 -20.14
C LYS A 3 13.53 0.39 -18.68
N VAL A 4 12.96 -0.47 -17.84
CA VAL A 4 12.79 -0.22 -16.40
C VAL A 4 13.38 -1.34 -15.55
N LEU A 5 14.04 -0.96 -14.46
CA LEU A 5 14.45 -1.87 -13.40
C LEU A 5 13.64 -1.54 -12.13
N VAL A 6 12.93 -2.53 -11.60
CA VAL A 6 12.04 -2.38 -10.45
C VAL A 6 12.75 -2.89 -9.20
N PHE A 7 12.71 -2.11 -8.12
CA PHE A 7 13.24 -2.48 -6.80
C PHE A 7 12.13 -2.58 -5.76
N ASN A 8 12.40 -3.34 -4.70
CA ASN A 8 11.49 -3.68 -3.62
C ASN A 8 10.26 -4.45 -4.11
N ASP A 9 10.51 -5.51 -4.86
CA ASP A 9 9.46 -6.46 -5.27
C ASP A 9 8.95 -7.24 -4.05
N THR A 10 7.73 -6.95 -3.65
CA THR A 10 7.10 -7.49 -2.45
C THR A 10 6.13 -8.64 -2.73
N ARG A 11 6.02 -9.13 -3.97
CA ARG A 11 4.99 -10.10 -4.42
C ARG A 11 4.88 -11.36 -3.55
N ASN A 12 5.95 -11.77 -2.89
CA ASN A 12 5.98 -13.00 -2.10
C ASN A 12 5.78 -12.74 -0.60
N TYR A 13 5.49 -11.50 -0.19
CA TYR A 13 5.25 -11.19 1.21
C TYR A 13 3.86 -11.64 1.66
N HIS A 14 2.82 -11.17 0.99
CA HIS A 14 1.43 -11.61 1.15
C HIS A 14 0.59 -11.23 -0.07
N HIS A 15 -0.64 -11.73 -0.14
CA HIS A 15 -1.48 -11.61 -1.35
C HIS A 15 -1.80 -10.16 -1.76
N GLY A 16 -1.93 -9.21 -0.82
CA GLY A 16 -2.08 -7.79 -1.15
C GLY A 16 -0.85 -7.22 -1.87
N CYS A 17 0.36 -7.53 -1.38
CA CYS A 17 1.61 -7.14 -2.05
C CYS A 17 1.76 -7.79 -3.42
N SER A 18 1.33 -9.04 -3.57
CA SER A 18 1.28 -9.71 -4.89
C SER A 18 0.44 -8.91 -5.90
N LYS A 19 -0.71 -8.37 -5.46
CA LYS A 19 -1.59 -7.55 -6.32
C LYS A 19 -1.01 -6.19 -6.65
N VAL A 20 -0.28 -5.56 -5.74
CA VAL A 20 0.50 -4.36 -6.04
C VAL A 20 1.46 -4.61 -7.20
N MET A 21 2.24 -5.70 -7.13
CA MET A 21 3.22 -6.02 -8.15
C MET A 21 2.57 -6.47 -9.47
N GLU A 22 1.43 -7.19 -9.42
CA GLU A 22 0.64 -7.55 -10.59
C GLU A 22 0.17 -6.29 -11.35
N TYR A 23 -0.41 -5.33 -10.62
CA TYR A 23 -0.84 -4.07 -11.21
C TYR A 23 0.33 -3.30 -11.82
N LEU A 24 1.41 -3.13 -11.05
CA LEU A 24 2.58 -2.37 -11.49
C LEU A 24 3.22 -2.96 -12.75
N HIS A 25 3.41 -4.28 -12.80
CA HIS A 25 4.00 -4.93 -13.97
C HIS A 25 3.10 -4.79 -15.19
N LYS A 26 1.79 -4.95 -15.01
CA LYS A 26 0.83 -4.74 -16.10
C LYS A 26 0.88 -3.31 -16.60
N ASP A 27 0.82 -2.31 -15.72
CA ASP A 27 0.82 -0.89 -16.10
C ASP A 27 2.13 -0.49 -16.80
N LEU A 28 3.29 -0.99 -16.33
CA LEU A 28 4.57 -0.80 -17.02
C LEU A 28 4.54 -1.36 -18.46
N THR A 29 4.05 -2.59 -18.62
CA THR A 29 3.98 -3.24 -19.93
C THR A 29 3.00 -2.52 -20.86
N ASP A 30 1.82 -2.17 -20.37
CA ASP A 30 0.78 -1.45 -21.13
C ASP A 30 1.28 -0.06 -21.59
N ASN A 31 2.19 0.57 -20.85
CA ASN A 31 2.81 1.85 -21.20
C ASN A 31 4.13 1.70 -21.98
N GLY A 32 4.42 0.53 -22.52
CA GLY A 32 5.53 0.28 -23.44
C GLY A 32 6.91 0.15 -22.78
N TYR A 33 6.98 -0.15 -21.48
CA TYR A 33 8.23 -0.45 -20.82
C TYR A 33 8.60 -1.93 -20.95
N THR A 34 9.89 -2.19 -21.18
CA THR A 34 10.50 -3.51 -21.00
C THR A 34 11.04 -3.61 -19.57
N ILE A 35 10.54 -4.53 -18.79
CA ILE A 35 11.02 -4.77 -17.42
C ILE A 35 12.28 -5.62 -17.50
N LEU A 36 13.45 -5.02 -17.20
CA LEU A 36 14.74 -5.71 -17.21
C LEU A 36 14.89 -6.69 -16.03
N GLY A 37 14.27 -6.35 -14.92
CA GLY A 37 14.27 -7.13 -13.69
C GLY A 37 13.37 -6.54 -12.63
N SER A 38 13.02 -7.37 -11.64
CA SER A 38 12.22 -6.98 -10.48
C SER A 38 12.88 -7.58 -9.24
N ILE A 39 13.50 -6.71 -8.41
CA ILE A 39 14.46 -7.08 -7.37
C ILE A 39 13.80 -6.95 -6.00
N ARG A 40 13.90 -7.98 -5.17
CA ARG A 40 13.38 -7.97 -3.80
C ARG A 40 14.23 -7.10 -2.89
N GLY A 41 13.60 -6.39 -1.95
CA GLY A 41 14.25 -5.40 -1.09
C GLY A 41 15.39 -5.92 -0.19
N ASN A 42 15.43 -7.23 0.07
CA ASN A 42 16.45 -7.89 0.93
C ASN A 42 17.17 -9.00 0.20
N SER A 43 17.09 -9.09 -1.10
CA SER A 43 17.80 -10.15 -1.83
C SER A 43 19.22 -9.74 -2.16
N ASP A 44 20.11 -10.69 -1.98
CA ASP A 44 21.48 -10.66 -2.44
C ASP A 44 21.58 -10.11 -3.84
N VAL A 45 22.67 -9.41 -4.14
CA VAL A 45 22.97 -8.87 -5.45
C VAL A 45 22.82 -9.98 -6.49
N VAL A 46 21.71 -9.94 -7.23
CA VAL A 46 21.47 -10.88 -8.32
C VAL A 46 22.56 -10.68 -9.36
N PRO A 47 23.23 -11.74 -9.84
CA PRO A 47 24.14 -11.63 -10.96
C PRO A 47 23.46 -10.89 -12.11
N ASN A 48 24.11 -9.87 -12.67
CA ASN A 48 23.62 -8.98 -13.73
C ASN A 48 22.80 -7.73 -13.29
N VAL A 49 22.50 -7.51 -12.00
CA VAL A 49 21.79 -6.26 -11.58
C VAL A 49 22.56 -5.02 -12.04
N GLN A 50 23.89 -5.03 -11.97
CA GLN A 50 24.71 -3.91 -12.43
C GLN A 50 24.51 -3.60 -13.92
N MET A 51 24.48 -4.63 -14.78
CA MET A 51 24.23 -4.43 -16.21
C MET A 51 22.81 -3.93 -16.47
N GLN A 52 21.81 -4.53 -15.81
CA GLN A 52 20.42 -4.08 -15.90
C GLN A 52 20.26 -2.63 -15.41
N PHE A 53 20.97 -2.25 -14.33
CA PHE A 53 20.97 -0.89 -13.81
C PHE A 53 21.53 0.11 -14.82
N ILE A 54 22.64 -0.25 -15.50
CA ILE A 54 23.23 0.59 -16.55
C ILE A 54 22.31 0.70 -17.77
N GLU A 55 21.64 -0.38 -18.16
CA GLU A 55 20.75 -0.43 -19.33
C GLU A 55 19.38 0.23 -19.10
N ALA A 56 18.93 0.36 -17.84
CA ALA A 56 17.65 0.95 -17.55
C ALA A 56 17.58 2.44 -17.89
N ASP A 57 16.45 2.86 -18.44
CA ASP A 57 16.08 4.27 -18.61
C ASP A 57 15.43 4.84 -17.35
N LEU A 58 14.73 3.94 -16.58
CA LEU A 58 14.02 4.26 -15.37
C LEU A 58 14.40 3.29 -14.25
N ILE A 59 14.75 3.83 -13.09
CA ILE A 59 14.86 3.08 -11.84
C ILE A 59 13.62 3.36 -11.01
N LEU A 60 12.81 2.34 -10.77
CA LEU A 60 11.53 2.45 -10.08
C LEU A 60 11.57 1.66 -8.78
N ILE A 61 11.22 2.32 -7.68
CA ILE A 61 11.10 1.70 -6.36
C ILE A 61 9.63 1.62 -5.97
N ASN A 62 9.14 0.40 -5.68
CA ASN A 62 7.87 0.18 -5.02
C ASN A 62 8.05 0.39 -3.51
N GLY A 63 7.65 1.55 -2.99
CA GLY A 63 7.88 1.90 -1.59
C GLY A 63 6.99 1.14 -0.61
N GLU A 64 5.76 0.87 -0.99
CA GLU A 64 4.74 0.20 -0.14
C GLU A 64 4.75 0.70 1.32
N GLY A 65 4.77 -0.21 2.27
CA GLY A 65 4.87 0.06 3.70
C GLY A 65 6.30 0.10 4.21
N THR A 66 7.31 0.39 3.37
CA THR A 66 8.73 0.30 3.74
C THR A 66 9.30 1.61 4.25
N MET A 67 8.95 2.77 3.65
CA MET A 67 9.62 4.05 3.89
C MET A 67 9.18 4.70 5.20
N HIS A 68 9.57 4.12 6.34
CA HIS A 68 9.17 4.63 7.65
C HIS A 68 10.16 4.35 8.79
N HIS A 69 10.08 5.20 9.83
CA HIS A 69 10.81 5.06 11.11
C HIS A 69 12.31 4.91 10.95
N ASN A 70 12.88 5.53 9.94
CA ASN A 70 14.33 5.64 9.74
C ASN A 70 15.08 4.29 9.78
N ARG A 71 14.46 3.22 9.28
CA ARG A 71 15.00 1.86 9.28
C ARG A 71 16.10 1.69 8.22
N VAL A 72 16.85 0.58 8.29
CA VAL A 72 17.94 0.29 7.36
C VAL A 72 17.46 0.10 5.92
N VAL A 73 16.40 -0.69 5.71
CA VAL A 73 15.90 -1.00 4.35
C VAL A 73 15.48 0.25 3.57
N PRO A 74 14.70 1.20 4.14
CA PRO A 74 14.45 2.48 3.49
C PRO A 74 15.71 3.18 3.00
N HIS A 75 16.74 3.28 3.84
CA HIS A 75 17.99 3.94 3.45
C HIS A 75 18.71 3.22 2.31
N GLN A 76 18.72 1.88 2.32
CA GLN A 76 19.28 1.10 1.20
C GLN A 76 18.55 1.41 -0.12
N LEU A 77 17.20 1.54 -0.09
CA LEU A 77 16.42 1.91 -1.26
C LEU A 77 16.71 3.35 -1.72
N LEU A 78 16.91 4.29 -0.79
CA LEU A 78 17.29 5.66 -1.12
C LEU A 78 18.68 5.73 -1.77
N GLU A 79 19.64 4.92 -1.32
CA GLU A 79 20.97 4.84 -1.97
C GLU A 79 20.90 4.32 -3.42
N ILE A 80 19.90 3.49 -3.74
CA ILE A 80 19.64 3.09 -5.13
C ILE A 80 19.20 4.32 -5.96
N LEU A 81 18.33 5.19 -5.44
CA LEU A 81 17.95 6.43 -6.12
C LEU A 81 19.14 7.36 -6.30
N ARG A 82 20.01 7.53 -5.28
CA ARG A 82 21.23 8.34 -5.35
C ARG A 82 22.14 7.84 -6.46
N SER A 83 22.39 6.53 -6.49
CA SER A 83 23.22 5.89 -7.53
C SER A 83 22.62 6.06 -8.93
N ALA A 84 21.30 5.92 -9.05
CA ALA A 84 20.60 6.13 -10.32
C ALA A 84 20.76 7.58 -10.82
N LYS A 85 20.61 8.53 -9.91
CA LYS A 85 20.77 9.96 -10.22
C LYS A 85 22.18 10.30 -10.70
N THR A 86 23.21 9.76 -10.03
CA THR A 86 24.62 9.93 -10.44
C THR A 86 24.87 9.42 -11.87
N LEU A 87 24.12 8.41 -12.31
CA LEU A 87 24.19 7.89 -13.69
C LEU A 87 23.21 8.56 -14.65
N GLY A 88 22.58 9.66 -14.26
CA GLY A 88 21.63 10.41 -15.09
C GLY A 88 20.36 9.65 -15.43
N LYS A 89 19.96 8.64 -14.61
CA LYS A 89 18.75 7.86 -14.84
C LYS A 89 17.51 8.60 -14.32
N LYS A 90 16.37 8.39 -14.97
CA LYS A 90 15.07 8.75 -14.38
C LYS A 90 14.82 7.90 -13.15
N THR A 91 14.21 8.50 -12.13
CA THR A 91 13.90 7.83 -10.86
C THR A 91 12.45 8.00 -10.47
N ALA A 92 11.89 6.96 -9.86
CA ALA A 92 10.54 7.01 -9.29
C ALA A 92 10.48 6.21 -7.99
N LEU A 93 9.78 6.76 -6.98
CA LEU A 93 9.40 6.11 -5.73
C LEU A 93 7.88 6.13 -5.64
N ILE A 94 7.23 4.99 -5.81
CA ILE A 94 5.78 4.93 -5.95
C ILE A 94 5.12 4.06 -4.90
N ASN A 95 3.79 4.22 -4.76
CA ASN A 95 2.96 3.40 -3.86
C ASN A 95 3.50 3.38 -2.42
N THR A 96 4.08 4.48 -1.96
CA THR A 96 4.81 4.53 -0.69
C THR A 96 4.02 5.14 0.47
N VAL A 97 4.35 4.71 1.69
CA VAL A 97 4.15 5.52 2.90
C VAL A 97 5.45 6.28 3.15
N TRP A 98 5.37 7.46 3.74
CA TRP A 98 6.55 8.21 4.19
C TRP A 98 6.29 8.73 5.60
N GLN A 99 7.03 8.23 6.58
CA GLN A 99 6.83 8.61 7.97
C GLN A 99 8.13 8.54 8.77
N ASP A 100 8.45 9.60 9.50
CA ASP A 100 9.63 9.66 10.40
C ASP A 100 10.94 9.26 9.70
N MET A 101 11.10 9.63 8.43
CA MET A 101 12.32 9.42 7.67
C MET A 101 13.26 10.60 7.85
N ARG A 102 14.53 10.31 8.12
CA ARG A 102 15.61 11.31 8.19
C ARG A 102 16.52 11.12 7.01
N VAL A 103 16.66 12.15 6.20
CA VAL A 103 17.51 12.16 5.02
C VAL A 103 18.46 13.37 5.07
N ASP A 104 19.67 13.20 4.54
CA ASP A 104 20.65 14.29 4.43
C ASP A 104 20.26 15.27 3.30
N ALA A 105 20.97 16.40 3.23
CA ALA A 105 20.67 17.44 2.25
C ALA A 105 20.84 16.95 0.80
N GLU A 106 21.81 16.09 0.55
CA GLU A 106 22.05 15.51 -0.78
C GLU A 106 20.88 14.60 -1.19
N MET A 107 20.40 13.75 -0.26
CA MET A 107 19.25 12.90 -0.52
C MET A 107 17.97 13.71 -0.74
N LYS A 108 17.78 14.85 -0.07
CA LYS A 108 16.65 15.73 -0.34
C LYS A 108 16.67 16.23 -1.79
N GLU A 109 17.83 16.61 -2.33
CA GLU A 109 17.96 17.02 -3.73
C GLU A 109 17.69 15.85 -4.70
N VAL A 110 18.13 14.63 -4.37
CA VAL A 110 17.77 13.43 -5.14
C VAL A 110 16.27 13.22 -5.19
N LEU A 111 15.59 13.36 -4.04
CA LEU A 111 14.14 13.17 -3.93
C LEU A 111 13.34 14.27 -4.64
N LYS A 112 13.82 15.54 -4.65
CA LYS A 112 13.17 16.62 -5.41
C LYS A 112 13.12 16.36 -6.91
N ASP A 113 14.11 15.65 -7.43
CA ASP A 113 14.19 15.27 -8.84
C ASP A 113 13.61 13.86 -9.14
N THR A 114 13.09 13.17 -8.13
CA THR A 114 12.46 11.86 -8.24
C THR A 114 10.94 12.03 -8.34
N TYR A 115 10.29 11.31 -9.27
CA TYR A 115 8.83 11.24 -9.23
C TYR A 115 8.40 10.44 -7.98
N ILE A 116 7.58 11.05 -7.14
CA ILE A 116 7.10 10.41 -5.90
C ILE A 116 5.59 10.32 -5.89
N SER A 117 5.07 9.11 -5.62
CA SER A 117 3.65 8.86 -5.41
C SER A 117 3.43 8.17 -4.06
N VAL A 118 2.71 8.84 -3.19
CA VAL A 118 2.35 8.34 -1.85
C VAL A 118 0.91 7.83 -1.81
N ARG A 119 0.58 7.01 -0.79
CA ARG A 119 -0.74 6.38 -0.69
C ARG A 119 -1.77 7.22 0.06
N GLU A 120 -1.36 8.27 0.76
CA GLU A 120 -2.23 9.09 1.60
C GLU A 120 -1.59 10.45 1.93
N VAL A 121 -2.43 11.39 2.35
CA VAL A 121 -2.07 12.81 2.55
C VAL A 121 -1.06 13.04 3.67
N LEU A 122 -0.98 12.18 4.69
CA LEU A 122 -0.03 12.37 5.80
C LEU A 122 1.41 12.15 5.33
N SER A 123 1.63 11.15 4.46
CA SER A 123 2.93 10.94 3.81
C SER A 123 3.33 12.10 2.90
N GLN A 124 2.36 12.69 2.18
CA GLN A 124 2.60 13.90 1.38
C GLN A 124 3.03 15.06 2.27
N GLN A 125 2.31 15.32 3.35
CA GLN A 125 2.62 16.38 4.31
C GLN A 125 4.01 16.20 4.97
N GLU A 126 4.44 14.96 5.21
CA GLU A 126 5.80 14.70 5.71
C GLU A 126 6.88 15.08 4.67
N LEU A 127 6.68 14.76 3.41
CA LEU A 127 7.60 15.14 2.32
C LEU A 127 7.62 16.65 2.07
N GLU A 128 6.47 17.31 2.17
CA GLU A 128 6.34 18.77 1.99
C GLU A 128 7.14 19.57 3.02
N LYS A 129 7.39 19.03 4.23
CA LYS A 129 8.27 19.68 5.22
C LYS A 129 9.70 19.89 4.72
N ASP A 130 10.12 19.09 3.75
CA ASP A 130 11.44 19.14 3.13
C ASP A 130 11.37 19.68 1.69
N ASP A 131 10.28 20.37 1.30
CA ASP A 131 10.03 20.89 -0.04
C ASP A 131 10.07 19.81 -1.15
N ILE A 132 9.74 18.57 -0.80
CA ILE A 132 9.69 17.44 -1.72
C ILE A 132 8.24 17.26 -2.20
N LYS A 133 8.04 17.38 -3.52
CA LYS A 133 6.71 17.22 -4.13
C LYS A 133 6.34 15.75 -4.29
N SER A 134 5.08 15.44 -4.10
CA SER A 134 4.55 14.09 -4.36
C SER A 134 3.08 14.13 -4.77
N ASP A 135 2.67 13.13 -5.54
CA ASP A 135 1.27 12.89 -5.87
C ASP A 135 0.65 11.92 -4.84
N VAL A 136 -0.65 12.06 -4.58
CA VAL A 136 -1.40 11.11 -3.76
C VAL A 136 -2.23 10.20 -4.65
N HIS A 137 -2.03 8.89 -4.55
CA HIS A 137 -2.81 7.87 -5.24
C HIS A 137 -3.15 6.74 -4.28
N LEU A 138 -4.29 6.09 -4.50
CA LEU A 138 -4.63 4.88 -3.74
C LEU A 138 -3.58 3.79 -3.94
N ASP A 139 -3.46 2.90 -2.95
CA ASP A 139 -2.64 1.69 -3.05
C ASP A 139 -3.00 0.90 -4.31
N LEU A 140 -1.97 0.44 -5.04
CA LEU A 140 -2.14 -0.19 -6.35
C LEU A 140 -2.99 -1.46 -6.30
N SER A 141 -3.03 -2.17 -5.17
CA SER A 141 -3.88 -3.36 -5.00
C SER A 141 -5.37 -3.06 -5.18
N TYR A 142 -5.81 -1.82 -4.92
CA TYR A 142 -7.19 -1.41 -5.11
C TYR A 142 -7.65 -1.48 -6.57
N PHE A 143 -6.75 -1.24 -7.50
CA PHE A 143 -7.08 -1.14 -8.94
C PHE A 143 -7.09 -2.48 -9.68
N VAL A 144 -6.65 -3.56 -9.04
CA VAL A 144 -6.72 -4.91 -9.63
C VAL A 144 -8.17 -5.36 -9.72
N ASP A 145 -8.58 -5.81 -10.90
CA ASP A 145 -9.93 -6.33 -11.10
C ASP A 145 -10.11 -7.67 -10.38
N VAL A 146 -11.25 -7.82 -9.70
CA VAL A 146 -11.61 -9.05 -8.98
C VAL A 146 -12.95 -9.55 -9.52
N PRO A 147 -12.97 -10.66 -10.26
CA PRO A 147 -14.22 -11.29 -10.70
C PRO A 147 -15.13 -11.59 -9.53
N ARG A 148 -16.45 -11.45 -9.74
CA ARG A 148 -17.43 -11.78 -8.71
C ARG A 148 -17.60 -13.29 -8.62
N GLU A 149 -17.51 -13.81 -7.39
CA GLU A 149 -17.81 -15.18 -7.05
C GLU A 149 -18.84 -15.21 -5.92
N PHE A 150 -19.71 -16.23 -5.91
CA PHE A 150 -20.64 -16.43 -4.81
C PHE A 150 -19.88 -16.86 -3.55
N ARG A 151 -20.22 -16.23 -2.42
CA ARG A 151 -19.75 -16.61 -1.08
C ARG A 151 -20.94 -16.52 -0.10
N PRO A 152 -20.98 -17.36 0.94
CA PRO A 152 -22.01 -17.26 1.97
C PRO A 152 -21.94 -15.90 2.67
N TYR A 153 -23.13 -15.41 3.06
CA TYR A 153 -23.25 -14.16 3.83
C TYR A 153 -22.71 -14.34 5.25
N GLN A 154 -22.05 -13.28 5.74
CA GLN A 154 -21.50 -13.19 7.10
C GLN A 154 -21.86 -11.84 7.73
N THR A 155 -22.27 -11.83 8.99
CA THR A 155 -22.50 -10.58 9.74
C THR A 155 -21.22 -9.95 10.23
N LEU A 156 -20.19 -10.76 10.44
CA LEU A 156 -18.88 -10.32 10.93
C LEU A 156 -17.79 -11.28 10.46
N MET A 157 -16.66 -10.74 10.06
CA MET A 157 -15.42 -11.48 9.80
C MET A 157 -14.25 -10.78 10.47
N VAL A 158 -13.18 -11.51 10.74
CA VAL A 158 -11.96 -10.99 11.37
C VAL A 158 -10.76 -11.28 10.48
N GLY A 159 -9.92 -10.30 10.27
CA GLY A 159 -8.63 -10.42 9.59
C GLY A 159 -7.45 -10.52 10.56
N LYS A 160 -6.27 -10.30 10.04
CA LYS A 160 -5.03 -10.27 10.82
C LYS A 160 -4.79 -8.91 11.45
N PHE A 161 -4.32 -8.90 12.69
CA PHE A 161 -3.84 -7.69 13.34
C PHE A 161 -2.34 -7.50 13.10
N PHE A 162 -1.89 -6.27 13.20
CA PHE A 162 -0.45 -5.98 13.09
C PHE A 162 0.29 -6.38 14.37
N SER A 163 -0.33 -6.18 15.55
CA SER A 163 0.18 -6.68 16.82
C SER A 163 0.02 -8.21 16.89
N GLN A 164 0.87 -8.89 17.64
CA GLN A 164 0.85 -10.36 17.79
C GLN A 164 -0.42 -10.93 18.45
N ARG A 165 -1.34 -10.07 18.88
CA ARG A 165 -2.58 -10.43 19.52
C ARG A 165 -3.70 -10.54 18.48
N ASP A 166 -3.77 -11.68 17.79
CA ASP A 166 -4.91 -11.99 16.95
C ASP A 166 -6.19 -12.03 17.81
N TYR A 167 -7.16 -11.19 17.47
CA TYR A 167 -8.52 -11.30 18.02
C TYR A 167 -9.24 -12.44 17.29
N ARG A 168 -9.58 -13.48 18.03
CA ARG A 168 -10.25 -14.68 17.49
C ARG A 168 -11.48 -15.03 18.31
N PRO A 169 -12.59 -14.31 18.14
CA PRO A 169 -13.83 -14.64 18.82
C PRO A 169 -14.35 -15.98 18.34
N GLU A 170 -14.94 -16.75 19.23
CA GLU A 170 -15.53 -18.03 18.88
C GLU A 170 -16.60 -17.88 17.79
N ARG A 171 -16.61 -18.82 16.83
CA ARG A 171 -17.59 -18.93 15.73
C ARG A 171 -17.59 -17.78 14.71
N ILE A 172 -16.62 -16.87 14.74
CA ILE A 172 -16.48 -15.83 13.72
C ILE A 172 -15.42 -16.28 12.69
N PRO A 173 -15.75 -16.27 11.39
CA PRO A 173 -14.78 -16.61 10.33
C PRO A 173 -13.58 -15.69 10.34
N VAL A 174 -12.39 -16.25 10.12
CA VAL A 174 -11.11 -15.52 10.08
C VAL A 174 -10.54 -15.55 8.68
N ILE A 175 -10.16 -14.39 8.17
CA ILE A 175 -9.38 -14.20 6.92
C ILE A 175 -7.90 -14.14 7.29
N ASP A 176 -7.06 -14.79 6.50
CA ASP A 176 -5.61 -14.72 6.64
C ASP A 176 -4.97 -14.31 5.32
N ILE A 177 -4.61 -13.02 5.17
CA ILE A 177 -4.02 -12.45 3.95
C ILE A 177 -2.72 -13.12 3.51
N PHE A 178 -2.10 -13.92 4.37
CA PHE A 178 -0.91 -14.73 4.03
C PHE A 178 -1.25 -16.08 3.40
N LYS A 179 -2.51 -16.55 3.58
CA LYS A 179 -2.98 -17.87 3.13
C LYS A 179 -4.12 -17.77 2.12
N ASP A 180 -5.06 -16.87 2.37
CA ASP A 180 -6.23 -16.68 1.52
C ASP A 180 -5.87 -15.77 0.36
N ASP A 181 -6.16 -16.19 -0.86
CA ASP A 181 -5.89 -15.37 -2.04
C ASP A 181 -6.75 -14.09 -2.06
N TRP A 182 -6.24 -13.07 -2.72
CA TRP A 182 -6.87 -11.75 -2.78
C TRP A 182 -8.29 -11.76 -3.33
N ASN A 183 -8.55 -12.54 -4.37
CA ASN A 183 -9.88 -12.60 -4.99
C ASN A 183 -10.88 -13.25 -4.03
N SER A 184 -10.47 -14.31 -3.35
CA SER A 184 -11.27 -14.96 -2.31
C SER A 184 -11.58 -14.01 -1.16
N ILE A 185 -10.59 -13.27 -0.66
CA ILE A 185 -10.78 -12.26 0.40
C ILE A 185 -11.82 -11.22 -0.03
N VAL A 186 -11.66 -10.58 -1.19
CA VAL A 186 -12.60 -9.57 -1.67
C VAL A 186 -13.99 -10.15 -1.87
N ASN A 187 -14.12 -11.38 -2.38
CA ASN A 187 -15.41 -12.01 -2.60
C ASN A 187 -16.11 -12.42 -1.28
N MET A 188 -15.36 -12.86 -0.26
CA MET A 188 -15.91 -13.07 1.08
C MET A 188 -16.43 -11.75 1.67
N LEU A 189 -15.64 -10.69 1.56
CA LEU A 189 -16.02 -9.37 2.10
C LEU A 189 -17.19 -8.73 1.36
N ARG A 190 -17.44 -9.04 0.09
CA ARG A 190 -18.64 -8.59 -0.66
C ARG A 190 -19.95 -9.10 -0.06
N ASN A 191 -19.89 -10.15 0.74
CA ASN A 191 -21.03 -10.77 1.43
C ASN A 191 -20.87 -10.70 2.95
N THR A 192 -20.20 -9.68 3.45
CA THR A 192 -19.93 -9.46 4.88
C THR A 192 -20.37 -8.06 5.27
N ASP A 193 -21.09 -7.91 6.40
CA ASP A 193 -21.52 -6.58 6.87
C ASP A 193 -20.35 -5.79 7.47
N MET A 194 -19.56 -6.45 8.32
CA MET A 194 -18.49 -5.80 9.06
C MET A 194 -17.24 -6.68 9.10
N PHE A 195 -16.09 -6.06 8.87
CA PHE A 195 -14.80 -6.71 8.89
C PHE A 195 -13.85 -6.03 9.90
N ILE A 196 -13.23 -6.80 10.77
CA ILE A 196 -12.26 -6.29 11.75
C ILE A 196 -10.86 -6.60 11.27
N THR A 197 -10.00 -5.60 11.13
CA THR A 197 -8.63 -5.78 10.65
C THR A 197 -7.63 -4.81 11.27
N GLY A 198 -6.35 -5.19 11.33
CA GLY A 198 -5.20 -4.34 11.62
C GLY A 198 -4.22 -4.25 10.43
N ARG A 199 -4.64 -4.73 9.25
CA ARG A 199 -3.78 -4.77 8.07
C ARG A 199 -4.27 -3.85 6.96
N HIS A 200 -3.38 -3.01 6.46
CA HIS A 200 -3.70 -2.02 5.43
C HIS A 200 -4.28 -2.61 4.14
N HIS A 201 -3.69 -3.69 3.60
CA HIS A 201 -4.23 -4.32 2.40
C HIS A 201 -5.58 -4.99 2.64
N GLU A 202 -5.83 -5.54 3.84
CA GLU A 202 -7.15 -6.07 4.19
C GLU A 202 -8.20 -4.94 4.27
N LEU A 203 -7.80 -3.73 4.75
CA LEU A 203 -8.66 -2.55 4.69
C LEU A 203 -8.98 -2.17 3.25
N TYR A 204 -8.00 -2.19 2.34
CA TYR A 204 -8.25 -1.94 0.91
C TYR A 204 -9.14 -3.01 0.27
N ALA A 205 -8.99 -4.27 0.66
CA ALA A 205 -9.89 -5.34 0.22
C ALA A 205 -11.33 -5.09 0.68
N SER A 206 -11.52 -4.60 1.92
CA SER A 206 -12.82 -4.21 2.47
C SER A 206 -13.44 -3.06 1.66
N CYS A 207 -12.68 -2.00 1.41
CA CYS A 207 -13.14 -0.89 0.59
C CYS A 207 -13.51 -1.34 -0.84
N LYS A 208 -12.71 -2.21 -1.46
CA LYS A 208 -12.99 -2.76 -2.80
C LYS A 208 -14.24 -3.61 -2.83
N ALA A 209 -14.56 -4.25 -1.71
CA ALA A 209 -15.78 -5.05 -1.54
C ALA A 209 -17.01 -4.23 -1.16
N ASN A 210 -16.88 -2.95 -0.81
CA ASN A 210 -17.87 -2.11 -0.16
C ASN A 210 -18.35 -2.70 1.18
N CYS A 211 -17.46 -3.37 1.91
CA CYS A 211 -17.72 -3.92 3.23
C CYS A 211 -17.31 -2.90 4.30
N MET A 212 -18.18 -2.59 5.25
CA MET A 212 -17.79 -1.77 6.40
C MET A 212 -16.69 -2.49 7.21
N PHE A 213 -15.85 -1.71 7.87
CA PHE A 213 -14.73 -2.27 8.63
C PHE A 213 -14.53 -1.59 9.98
N THR A 214 -13.94 -2.32 10.90
CA THR A 214 -13.32 -1.78 12.11
C THR A 214 -11.82 -1.97 11.96
N ALA A 215 -11.10 -0.90 11.69
CA ALA A 215 -9.66 -0.97 11.51
C ALA A 215 -8.91 -0.53 12.76
N LEU A 216 -7.93 -1.33 13.17
CA LEU A 216 -6.91 -0.91 14.12
C LEU A 216 -5.71 -0.37 13.35
N ASP A 217 -5.00 0.60 13.94
CA ASP A 217 -3.83 1.15 13.30
C ASP A 217 -2.69 0.12 13.22
N GLY A 218 -1.80 0.33 12.29
CA GLY A 218 -0.68 -0.55 12.05
C GLY A 218 0.64 0.02 12.59
N ASN A 219 1.70 -0.24 11.85
CA ASN A 219 3.05 0.28 12.13
C ASN A 219 3.29 1.70 11.62
N THR A 220 2.36 2.29 10.91
CA THR A 220 2.44 3.64 10.33
C THR A 220 1.07 4.27 10.27
N HIS A 221 1.02 5.57 10.04
CA HIS A 221 -0.20 6.39 9.95
C HIS A 221 -1.09 6.12 8.71
N LYS A 222 -0.79 5.12 7.89
CA LYS A 222 -1.45 4.89 6.58
C LYS A 222 -2.96 4.65 6.63
N ASN A 223 -3.48 4.01 7.71
CA ASN A 223 -4.93 3.80 7.86
C ASN A 223 -5.63 5.13 8.22
N VAL A 224 -5.08 5.87 9.17
CA VAL A 224 -5.54 7.22 9.52
C VAL A 224 -5.39 8.17 8.33
N GLY A 225 -4.26 8.08 7.61
CA GLY A 225 -3.96 8.86 6.42
C GLY A 225 -5.00 8.65 5.31
N LEU A 226 -5.42 7.40 5.07
CA LEU A 226 -6.48 7.11 4.09
C LEU A 226 -7.80 7.79 4.46
N MET A 227 -8.22 7.74 5.73
CA MET A 227 -9.45 8.41 6.18
C MET A 227 -9.35 9.93 5.98
N LYS A 228 -8.22 10.53 6.33
CA LYS A 228 -7.96 11.96 6.12
C LYS A 228 -7.96 12.33 4.63
N THR A 229 -7.33 11.51 3.79
CA THR A 229 -7.29 11.74 2.34
C THR A 229 -8.69 11.70 1.72
N ALA A 230 -9.54 10.80 2.19
CA ALA A 230 -10.93 10.67 1.75
C ALA A 230 -11.86 11.74 2.37
N GLY A 231 -11.42 12.45 3.41
CA GLY A 231 -12.23 13.44 4.13
C GLY A 231 -13.41 12.81 4.89
N VAL A 232 -13.22 11.60 5.46
CA VAL A 232 -14.26 10.87 6.19
C VAL A 232 -13.92 10.71 7.68
N ASP A 233 -14.96 10.68 8.53
CA ASP A 233 -14.86 10.51 9.97
C ASP A 233 -15.14 9.04 10.37
N ILE A 234 -14.28 8.13 9.90
CA ILE A 234 -14.29 6.73 10.33
C ILE A 234 -13.18 6.53 11.35
N PRO A 235 -13.50 6.11 12.58
CA PRO A 235 -12.48 5.96 13.61
C PRO A 235 -11.53 4.80 13.30
N ILE A 236 -10.23 5.03 13.55
CA ILE A 236 -9.19 4.01 13.52
C ILE A 236 -8.75 3.75 14.96
N GLY A 237 -8.88 2.51 15.40
CA GLY A 237 -8.56 2.13 16.78
C GLY A 237 -7.05 2.03 17.02
N HIS A 238 -6.67 2.14 18.28
CA HIS A 238 -5.27 1.95 18.69
C HIS A 238 -4.84 0.49 18.44
N PRO A 239 -3.61 0.21 17.99
CA PRO A 239 -3.15 -1.16 17.69
C PRO A 239 -3.15 -2.10 18.90
N ASN A 240 -3.13 -1.56 20.12
CA ASN A 240 -3.20 -2.30 21.38
C ASN A 240 -4.58 -2.17 22.06
N LEU A 241 -5.65 -1.91 21.31
CA LEU A 241 -6.99 -1.87 21.87
C LEU A 241 -7.29 -3.19 22.59
N PRO A 242 -7.72 -3.18 23.86
CA PRO A 242 -8.08 -4.39 24.61
C PRO A 242 -9.16 -5.22 23.88
N HIS A 243 -9.04 -6.54 23.91
CA HIS A 243 -9.99 -7.40 23.21
C HIS A 243 -11.43 -7.22 23.69
N GLU A 244 -11.62 -6.95 24.99
CA GLU A 244 -12.91 -6.67 25.61
C GLU A 244 -13.56 -5.36 25.13
N GLU A 245 -12.77 -4.42 24.61
CA GLU A 245 -13.25 -3.14 24.07
C GLU A 245 -13.59 -3.23 22.55
N ILE A 246 -13.12 -4.25 21.86
CA ILE A 246 -13.35 -4.42 20.42
C ILE A 246 -14.85 -4.44 20.08
N PRO A 247 -15.74 -5.14 20.80
CA PRO A 247 -17.18 -5.12 20.49
C PRO A 247 -17.81 -3.73 20.54
N ASN A 248 -17.44 -2.92 21.53
CA ASN A 248 -17.92 -1.52 21.67
C ASN A 248 -17.37 -0.66 20.52
N PHE A 249 -16.11 -0.86 20.15
CA PHE A 249 -15.50 -0.16 19.03
C PHE A 249 -16.14 -0.56 17.69
N VAL A 250 -16.47 -1.82 17.49
CA VAL A 250 -17.26 -2.29 16.32
C VAL A 250 -18.62 -1.59 16.26
N ALA A 251 -19.30 -1.47 17.40
CA ALA A 251 -20.59 -0.79 17.46
C ALA A 251 -20.47 0.67 17.05
N SER A 252 -19.48 1.41 17.56
CA SER A 252 -19.24 2.82 17.20
C SER A 252 -18.89 2.99 15.70
N CYS A 253 -18.17 2.03 15.10
CA CYS A 253 -17.92 2.02 13.68
C CYS A 253 -19.22 1.82 12.87
N ARG A 254 -20.13 0.96 13.30
CA ARG A 254 -21.43 0.73 12.63
C ARG A 254 -22.29 1.98 12.57
N GLU A 255 -22.22 2.85 13.57
CA GLU A 255 -22.93 4.13 13.59
C GLU A 255 -22.45 5.12 12.49
N ARG A 256 -21.31 4.86 11.87
CA ARG A 256 -20.72 5.68 10.81
C ARG A 256 -21.10 5.23 9.40
N PHE A 257 -22.23 4.59 9.20
CA PHE A 257 -22.66 4.04 7.90
C PHE A 257 -22.51 5.06 6.74
N ASP A 258 -22.96 6.30 6.93
CA ASP A 258 -22.89 7.34 5.88
C ASP A 258 -21.45 7.70 5.51
N GLU A 259 -20.52 7.65 6.48
CA GLU A 259 -19.10 7.90 6.23
C GLU A 259 -18.47 6.77 5.39
N TYR A 260 -18.88 5.51 5.61
CA TYR A 260 -18.46 4.40 4.75
C TYR A 260 -18.99 4.56 3.32
N GLN A 261 -20.23 4.97 3.14
CA GLN A 261 -20.78 5.22 1.78
C GLN A 261 -20.01 6.34 1.07
N LYS A 262 -19.64 7.41 1.79
CA LYS A 262 -18.78 8.48 1.25
C LYS A 262 -17.41 7.94 0.86
N LEU A 263 -16.78 7.15 1.74
CA LEU A 263 -15.47 6.55 1.48
C LEU A 263 -15.49 5.67 0.21
N PHE A 264 -16.44 4.74 0.12
CA PHE A 264 -16.53 3.81 -1.01
C PHE A 264 -16.79 4.55 -2.33
N LYS A 265 -17.67 5.54 -2.32
CA LYS A 265 -17.91 6.40 -3.47
C LYS A 265 -16.66 7.21 -3.85
N TRP A 266 -15.97 7.77 -2.86
CA TRP A 266 -14.75 8.52 -3.11
C TRP A 266 -13.68 7.62 -3.72
N MET A 267 -13.42 6.44 -3.15
CA MET A 267 -12.42 5.49 -3.65
C MET A 267 -12.72 5.02 -5.07
N SER A 268 -13.99 4.73 -5.39
CA SER A 268 -14.38 4.27 -6.73
C SER A 268 -14.17 5.34 -7.82
N ASN A 269 -14.13 6.61 -7.44
CA ASN A 269 -13.92 7.75 -8.33
C ASN A 269 -12.45 8.18 -8.44
N GLN A 270 -11.53 7.54 -7.68
CA GLN A 270 -10.12 7.93 -7.77
C GLN A 270 -9.49 7.49 -9.09
N PRO A 271 -8.67 8.36 -9.69
CA PRO A 271 -7.95 8.00 -10.90
C PRO A 271 -6.95 6.87 -10.60
N LYS A 272 -6.88 5.93 -11.54
CA LYS A 272 -5.83 4.90 -11.46
C LYS A 272 -4.46 5.56 -11.57
N PHE A 273 -3.53 5.09 -10.76
CA PHE A 273 -2.12 5.41 -10.98
C PHE A 273 -1.69 4.85 -12.34
N THR A 274 -0.86 5.58 -13.05
CA THR A 274 -0.21 5.07 -14.25
C THR A 274 1.23 5.58 -14.34
N VAL A 275 2.13 4.71 -14.78
CA VAL A 275 3.55 5.02 -14.98
C VAL A 275 3.78 6.06 -16.08
N SER A 276 2.78 6.35 -16.92
CA SER A 276 2.85 7.46 -17.89
C SER A 276 3.10 8.82 -17.24
N LYS A 277 2.77 8.98 -15.94
CA LYS A 277 3.08 10.21 -15.17
C LYS A 277 4.57 10.40 -14.87
N ILE A 278 5.36 9.33 -14.97
CA ILE A 278 6.81 9.37 -14.74
C ILE A 278 7.57 9.84 -16.01
N ALA A 279 6.89 10.01 -17.13
CA ALA A 279 7.46 10.25 -18.45
C ALA A 279 8.21 11.59 -18.59
#